data_089f5324927ebb0b4ba5e9b30cde4cf7
#
_entry.id   089f5324927ebb0b4ba5e9b30cde4cf7
#
_cell.length_a   1.000
_cell.length_b   1.000
_cell.length_c   1.000
_cell.angle_alpha   90.00
_cell.angle_beta   90.00
_cell.angle_gamma   90.00
#
_symmetry.space_group_name_H-M   'P 1'
#
loop_
_entity.id
_entity.type
_entity.pdbx_description
1 polymer ?
#
loop_
_entity_poly.entity_id
_entity_poly.type
_entity_poly.pdbx_seq_one_letter_code
_entity_poly.pdbx_strand_id
1 'polypeptide(L)'
;MPSHVKTTDDLFYAKNQMDPAAVERLVTQNLTEADDGELYLEYVQSEFFSWDDGRLKTCTYDTDMGFGLRAVAGETFGYAHSSEMSEKAIARAGDTVRSVAQGYGGKMDIAPQKTNHQLYSDDNPLLQIPFEKKVQLLQDIDAYARQKDSRVKQVSVQLAASWKAVQILRAGGEKTADVRPLVRMNVSVYVEDANGRMEDGYHGMGGRYSYESIFDERTWKSAVDEAFRQALVNLDAVATPERLGLRRRRQWPHG
;
A
#
# COMPACT_ATOMS: atom_id res chain seq x y z
N MET A 1 4.41 -23.63 -12.51
CA MET A 1 4.84 -22.64 -11.49
C MET A 1 3.65 -21.79 -11.12
N PRO A 2 3.47 -21.37 -9.87
CA PRO A 2 2.43 -20.40 -9.54
C PRO A 2 2.56 -19.15 -10.41
N SER A 3 1.44 -18.53 -10.83
CA SER A 3 1.45 -17.37 -11.75
C SER A 3 2.33 -16.22 -11.23
N HIS A 4 2.32 -15.97 -9.93
CA HIS A 4 3.10 -14.91 -9.27
C HIS A 4 4.62 -15.05 -9.45
N VAL A 5 5.16 -16.28 -9.41
CA VAL A 5 6.60 -16.50 -9.61
C VAL A 5 7.02 -16.12 -11.02
N LYS A 6 6.21 -16.44 -12.03
CA LYS A 6 6.49 -16.03 -13.40
C LYS A 6 6.46 -14.51 -13.56
N THR A 7 5.41 -13.87 -13.04
CA THR A 7 5.25 -12.41 -13.08
C THR A 7 6.44 -11.71 -12.42
N THR A 8 6.87 -12.17 -11.25
CA THR A 8 7.99 -11.58 -10.52
C THR A 8 9.34 -11.89 -11.18
N ASP A 9 9.53 -13.07 -11.79
CA ASP A 9 10.74 -13.38 -12.54
C ASP A 9 10.87 -12.48 -13.77
N ASP A 10 9.79 -12.22 -14.49
CA ASP A 10 9.78 -11.30 -15.62
C ASP A 10 10.14 -9.87 -15.19
N LEU A 11 9.59 -9.40 -14.06
CA LEU A 11 9.82 -8.07 -13.55
C LEU A 11 11.26 -7.86 -13.02
N PHE A 12 11.74 -8.80 -12.21
CA PHE A 12 12.99 -8.60 -11.48
C PHE A 12 14.21 -9.06 -12.28
N TYR A 13 14.10 -10.15 -13.02
CA TYR A 13 15.23 -10.70 -13.75
C TYR A 13 15.23 -10.35 -15.23
N ALA A 14 14.16 -10.68 -15.96
CA ALA A 14 14.15 -10.50 -17.41
C ALA A 14 14.26 -9.02 -17.81
N LYS A 15 13.49 -8.12 -17.18
CA LYS A 15 13.54 -6.69 -17.47
C LYS A 15 14.88 -6.03 -17.13
N ASN A 16 15.57 -6.54 -16.11
CA ASN A 16 16.84 -5.99 -15.63
C ASN A 16 18.06 -6.76 -16.16
N GLN A 17 17.85 -7.72 -17.06
CA GLN A 17 18.90 -8.53 -17.66
C GLN A 17 19.79 -9.27 -16.63
N MET A 18 19.20 -9.69 -15.51
CA MET A 18 19.86 -10.47 -14.47
C MET A 18 19.63 -11.97 -14.72
N ASP A 19 20.65 -12.78 -14.44
CA ASP A 19 20.52 -14.24 -14.42
C ASP A 19 19.98 -14.70 -13.03
N PRO A 20 18.77 -15.29 -12.97
CA PRO A 20 18.23 -15.79 -11.70
C PRO A 20 19.16 -16.74 -10.96
N ALA A 21 19.91 -17.59 -11.70
CA ALA A 21 20.84 -18.52 -11.10
C ALA A 21 22.09 -17.82 -10.54
N ALA A 22 22.52 -16.71 -11.16
CA ALA A 22 23.62 -15.91 -10.61
C ALA A 22 23.19 -15.21 -9.32
N VAL A 23 21.97 -14.63 -9.30
CA VAL A 23 21.41 -14.00 -8.10
C VAL A 23 21.26 -15.03 -6.97
N GLU A 24 20.75 -16.22 -7.24
CA GLU A 24 20.64 -17.30 -6.24
C GLU A 24 21.99 -17.67 -5.65
N ARG A 25 23.02 -17.81 -6.50
CA ARG A 25 24.40 -18.06 -6.02
C ARG A 25 24.90 -16.94 -5.13
N LEU A 26 24.71 -15.68 -5.51
CA LEU A 26 25.10 -14.51 -4.71
C LEU A 26 24.42 -14.53 -3.33
N VAL A 27 23.10 -14.75 -3.29
CA VAL A 27 22.35 -14.82 -2.03
C VAL A 27 22.88 -15.95 -1.16
N THR A 28 23.01 -17.16 -1.70
CA THR A 28 23.51 -18.33 -0.97
C THR A 28 24.91 -18.09 -0.40
N GLN A 29 25.82 -17.55 -1.20
CA GLN A 29 27.20 -17.25 -0.77
C GLN A 29 27.26 -16.20 0.34
N ASN A 30 26.41 -15.17 0.28
CA ASN A 30 26.41 -14.09 1.26
C ASN A 30 25.74 -14.48 2.58
N LEU A 31 24.88 -15.51 2.57
CA LEU A 31 24.15 -15.98 3.73
C LEU A 31 24.67 -17.29 4.32
N THR A 32 25.81 -17.83 3.82
CA THR A 32 26.33 -19.13 4.21
C THR A 32 26.65 -19.26 5.72
N GLU A 33 27.07 -18.15 6.37
CA GLU A 33 27.42 -18.12 7.79
C GLU A 33 26.31 -17.52 8.66
N ALA A 34 25.17 -17.17 8.08
CA ALA A 34 24.04 -16.61 8.78
C ALA A 34 23.06 -17.70 9.28
N ASP A 35 22.32 -17.42 10.34
CA ASP A 35 21.23 -18.28 10.81
C ASP A 35 19.98 -18.13 9.97
N ASP A 36 19.73 -16.91 9.49
CA ASP A 36 18.59 -16.55 8.66
C ASP A 36 18.95 -15.39 7.73
N GLY A 37 18.21 -15.24 6.64
CA GLY A 37 18.39 -14.14 5.73
C GLY A 37 17.66 -14.36 4.42
N GLU A 38 17.41 -13.25 3.74
CA GLU A 38 16.75 -13.24 2.46
C GLU A 38 17.12 -12.04 1.61
N LEU A 39 17.00 -12.21 0.31
CA LEU A 39 16.87 -11.14 -0.65
C LEU A 39 15.38 -10.86 -0.88
N TYR A 40 14.93 -9.68 -0.50
CA TYR A 40 13.60 -9.15 -0.76
C TYR A 40 13.65 -8.26 -1.99
N LEU A 41 12.85 -8.56 -2.98
CA LEU A 41 12.70 -7.77 -4.20
C LEU A 41 11.29 -7.17 -4.24
N GLU A 42 11.18 -5.89 -4.55
CA GLU A 42 9.90 -5.19 -4.63
C GLU A 42 9.80 -4.35 -5.91
N TYR A 43 8.63 -4.40 -6.53
CA TYR A 43 8.21 -3.52 -7.60
C TYR A 43 6.83 -2.97 -7.27
N VAL A 44 6.67 -1.65 -7.33
CA VAL A 44 5.42 -0.97 -7.03
C VAL A 44 5.06 -0.05 -8.18
N GLN A 45 3.84 -0.16 -8.67
CA GLN A 45 3.20 0.90 -9.45
C GLN A 45 2.10 1.51 -8.61
N SER A 46 1.95 2.82 -8.64
CA SER A 46 0.90 3.52 -7.93
C SER A 46 0.34 4.67 -8.75
N GLU A 47 -0.93 4.95 -8.53
CA GLU A 47 -1.57 6.14 -9.05
C GLU A 47 -2.42 6.80 -7.96
N PHE A 48 -2.54 8.12 -8.05
CA PHE A 48 -3.34 8.91 -7.13
C PHE A 48 -4.02 10.05 -7.88
N PHE A 49 -5.30 10.21 -7.64
CA PHE A 49 -6.13 11.31 -8.12
C PHE A 49 -6.71 12.06 -6.93
N SER A 50 -6.65 13.37 -6.96
CA SER A 50 -7.33 14.24 -6.02
C SER A 50 -8.24 15.20 -6.79
N TRP A 51 -9.53 15.07 -6.55
CA TRP A 51 -10.56 15.97 -7.03
C TRP A 51 -11.05 16.82 -5.88
N ASP A 52 -11.13 18.11 -6.08
CA ASP A 52 -11.59 19.03 -5.05
C ASP A 52 -12.32 20.21 -5.67
N ASP A 53 -13.52 20.43 -5.20
CA ASP A 53 -14.39 21.54 -5.59
C ASP A 53 -14.50 21.72 -7.12
N GLY A 54 -14.95 20.67 -7.80
CA GLY A 54 -15.19 20.67 -9.24
C GLY A 54 -13.95 20.61 -10.11
N ARG A 55 -12.74 20.32 -9.56
CA ARG A 55 -11.48 20.31 -10.30
C ARG A 55 -10.58 19.17 -9.93
N LEU A 56 -9.92 18.59 -10.94
CA LEU A 56 -8.79 17.70 -10.70
C LEU A 56 -7.59 18.53 -10.22
N LYS A 57 -7.18 18.35 -8.98
CA LYS A 57 -6.03 19.06 -8.36
C LYS A 57 -4.72 18.34 -8.58
N THR A 58 -4.74 17.02 -8.46
CA THR A 58 -3.54 16.20 -8.56
C THR A 58 -3.86 14.92 -9.31
N CYS A 59 -2.94 14.52 -10.16
CA CYS A 59 -2.90 13.21 -10.76
C CYS A 59 -1.43 12.79 -10.84
N THR A 60 -1.08 11.72 -10.15
CA THR A 60 0.27 11.14 -10.18
C THR A 60 0.22 9.68 -10.60
N TYR A 61 1.28 9.25 -11.25
CA TYR A 61 1.55 7.86 -11.56
C TYR A 61 3.04 7.64 -11.30
N ASP A 62 3.35 6.73 -10.38
CA ASP A 62 4.71 6.44 -9.95
C ASP A 62 5.04 4.96 -10.11
N THR A 63 6.31 4.69 -10.38
CA THR A 63 6.85 3.33 -10.43
C THR A 63 8.14 3.29 -9.62
N ASP A 64 8.17 2.40 -8.64
CA ASP A 64 9.31 2.17 -7.77
C ASP A 64 9.76 0.71 -7.83
N MET A 65 11.07 0.49 -7.78
CA MET A 65 11.66 -0.84 -7.76
C MET A 65 12.96 -0.83 -6.96
N GLY A 66 13.18 -1.91 -6.23
CA GLY A 66 14.40 -2.06 -5.47
C GLY A 66 14.50 -3.42 -4.78
N PHE A 67 15.58 -3.59 -4.05
CA PHE A 67 15.78 -4.77 -3.24
C PHE A 67 16.35 -4.42 -1.86
N GLY A 68 16.13 -5.32 -0.91
CA GLY A 68 16.80 -5.37 0.38
C GLY A 68 17.38 -6.74 0.63
N LEU A 69 18.63 -6.80 1.06
CA LEU A 69 19.29 -8.03 1.50
C LEU A 69 19.49 -7.98 3.02
N ARG A 70 19.02 -9.00 3.71
CA ARG A 70 19.13 -9.15 5.16
C ARG A 70 19.89 -10.41 5.50
N ALA A 71 20.77 -10.33 6.50
CA ALA A 71 21.41 -11.48 7.15
C ALA A 71 21.23 -11.37 8.66
N VAL A 72 20.96 -12.49 9.32
CA VAL A 72 20.82 -12.60 10.79
C VAL A 72 21.86 -13.57 11.32
N ALA A 73 22.58 -13.17 12.35
CA ALA A 73 23.56 -13.99 13.04
C ALA A 73 23.40 -13.80 14.57
N GLY A 74 22.86 -14.81 15.25
CA GLY A 74 22.46 -14.69 16.65
C GLY A 74 21.45 -13.59 16.90
N GLU A 75 21.80 -12.64 17.75
CA GLU A 75 20.96 -11.48 18.07
C GLU A 75 21.27 -10.25 17.19
N THR A 76 22.20 -10.36 16.25
CA THR A 76 22.58 -9.28 15.34
C THR A 76 22.00 -9.50 13.95
N PHE A 77 21.75 -8.39 13.23
CA PHE A 77 21.38 -8.46 11.83
C PHE A 77 22.10 -7.39 11.01
N GLY A 78 22.38 -7.71 9.75
CA GLY A 78 22.83 -6.79 8.72
C GLY A 78 21.75 -6.57 7.70
N TYR A 79 21.63 -5.34 7.22
CA TYR A 79 20.69 -4.97 6.18
C TYR A 79 21.33 -3.99 5.20
N ALA A 80 21.15 -4.27 3.91
CA ALA A 80 21.57 -3.37 2.84
C ALA A 80 20.49 -3.34 1.76
N HIS A 81 20.26 -2.18 1.13
CA HIS A 81 19.25 -2.02 0.09
C HIS A 81 19.76 -1.16 -1.06
N SER A 82 19.09 -1.27 -2.20
CA SER A 82 19.34 -0.43 -3.37
C SER A 82 18.12 -0.38 -4.28
N SER A 83 17.95 0.74 -4.98
CA SER A 83 17.04 0.86 -6.13
C SER A 83 17.71 0.41 -7.45
N GLU A 84 19.04 0.20 -7.46
CA GLU A 84 19.76 -0.34 -8.61
C GLU A 84 19.53 -1.85 -8.69
N MET A 85 18.73 -2.29 -9.65
CA MET A 85 18.44 -3.71 -9.89
C MET A 85 19.52 -4.31 -10.78
N SER A 86 20.62 -4.74 -10.16
CA SER A 86 21.73 -5.41 -10.86
C SER A 86 22.41 -6.44 -9.95
N GLU A 87 22.99 -7.49 -10.55
CA GLU A 87 23.80 -8.48 -9.83
C GLU A 87 24.96 -7.81 -9.08
N LYS A 88 25.54 -6.75 -9.66
CA LYS A 88 26.61 -5.97 -9.04
C LYS A 88 26.14 -5.23 -7.78
N ALA A 89 24.94 -4.66 -7.79
CA ALA A 89 24.38 -4.01 -6.60
C ALA A 89 24.05 -5.03 -5.52
N ILE A 90 23.52 -6.20 -5.88
CA ILE A 90 23.26 -7.31 -4.95
C ILE A 90 24.57 -7.82 -4.33
N ALA A 91 25.64 -7.96 -5.12
CA ALA A 91 26.95 -8.35 -4.61
C ALA A 91 27.50 -7.35 -3.58
N ARG A 92 27.42 -6.03 -3.88
CA ARG A 92 27.82 -4.97 -2.91
C ARG A 92 27.01 -5.03 -1.62
N ALA A 93 25.71 -5.24 -1.72
CA ALA A 93 24.84 -5.42 -0.55
C ALA A 93 25.26 -6.67 0.24
N GLY A 94 25.62 -7.74 -0.46
CA GLY A 94 26.14 -8.98 0.12
C GLY A 94 27.42 -8.76 0.94
N ASP A 95 28.37 -8.01 0.42
CA ASP A 95 29.59 -7.67 1.15
C ASP A 95 29.30 -6.91 2.45
N THR A 96 28.30 -6.02 2.42
CA THR A 96 27.85 -5.26 3.60
C THR A 96 27.23 -6.18 4.66
N VAL A 97 26.29 -7.04 4.29
CA VAL A 97 25.58 -7.88 5.27
C VAL A 97 26.43 -9.02 5.79
N ARG A 98 27.38 -9.53 5.00
CA ARG A 98 28.30 -10.60 5.42
C ARG A 98 29.15 -10.19 6.62
N SER A 99 29.49 -8.92 6.74
CA SER A 99 30.29 -8.41 7.87
C SER A 99 29.66 -8.70 9.24
N VAL A 100 28.34 -8.86 9.31
CA VAL A 100 27.61 -9.17 10.54
C VAL A 100 27.71 -10.64 10.94
N ALA A 101 27.74 -11.53 9.94
CA ALA A 101 27.82 -12.97 10.15
C ALA A 101 29.29 -13.49 10.22
N GLN A 102 30.27 -12.63 9.97
CA GLN A 102 31.68 -13.03 9.89
C GLN A 102 32.17 -13.65 11.20
N GLY A 103 32.53 -14.91 11.12
CA GLY A 103 33.04 -15.69 12.27
C GLY A 103 31.94 -16.24 13.19
N TYR A 104 30.69 -16.09 12.84
CA TYR A 104 29.56 -16.58 13.65
C TYR A 104 29.35 -18.10 13.51
N GLY A 105 29.54 -18.67 12.34
CA GLY A 105 29.43 -20.12 12.10
C GLY A 105 28.01 -20.67 12.26
N GLY A 106 26.99 -19.82 12.05
CA GLY A 106 25.59 -20.19 12.10
C GLY A 106 25.17 -21.16 11.01
N LYS A 107 24.05 -21.82 11.21
CA LYS A 107 23.41 -22.65 10.19
C LYS A 107 21.99 -22.18 9.99
N MET A 108 21.62 -21.94 8.76
CA MET A 108 20.23 -21.68 8.40
C MET A 108 19.41 -22.96 8.61
N ASP A 109 18.60 -22.99 9.65
CA ASP A 109 18.06 -24.24 10.21
C ASP A 109 16.58 -24.49 9.86
N ILE A 110 15.83 -23.51 9.41
CA ILE A 110 14.39 -23.67 9.22
C ILE A 110 13.96 -23.06 7.88
N ALA A 111 13.61 -23.93 6.94
CA ALA A 111 12.82 -23.50 5.79
C ALA A 111 11.44 -23.00 6.27
N PRO A 112 10.98 -21.81 5.88
CA PRO A 112 9.67 -21.33 6.24
C PRO A 112 8.61 -22.29 5.69
N GLN A 113 7.59 -22.55 6.49
CA GLN A 113 6.47 -23.35 6.03
C GLN A 113 5.80 -22.63 4.85
N LYS A 114 5.42 -23.39 3.82
CA LYS A 114 4.66 -22.86 2.67
C LYS A 114 3.26 -22.44 3.13
N THR A 115 3.16 -21.25 3.66
CA THR A 115 1.91 -20.67 4.19
C THR A 115 1.27 -19.66 3.24
N ASN A 116 1.91 -19.39 2.08
CA ASN A 116 1.40 -18.39 1.14
C ASN A 116 0.18 -18.96 0.40
N HIS A 117 -0.98 -18.33 0.63
CA HIS A 117 -2.22 -18.61 -0.07
C HIS A 117 -2.56 -17.42 -0.97
N GLN A 118 -2.98 -17.69 -2.20
CA GLN A 118 -3.53 -16.65 -3.08
C GLN A 118 -4.90 -16.22 -2.54
N LEU A 119 -4.96 -15.02 -1.95
CA LEU A 119 -6.17 -14.48 -1.32
C LEU A 119 -6.91 -13.48 -2.22
N TYR A 120 -6.30 -13.03 -3.31
CA TYR A 120 -6.81 -12.02 -4.22
C TYR A 120 -6.23 -12.20 -5.62
N SER A 121 -6.86 -11.55 -6.63
CA SER A 121 -6.36 -11.53 -7.99
C SER A 121 -4.99 -10.83 -8.09
N ASP A 122 -4.18 -11.24 -9.04
CA ASP A 122 -2.90 -10.61 -9.41
C ASP A 122 -3.06 -9.55 -10.52
N ASP A 123 -4.29 -9.25 -10.92
CA ASP A 123 -4.59 -8.23 -11.92
C ASP A 123 -4.08 -6.85 -11.50
N ASN A 124 -3.52 -6.11 -12.45
CA ASN A 124 -3.07 -4.75 -12.21
C ASN A 124 -4.26 -3.77 -12.36
N PRO A 125 -4.77 -3.19 -11.24
CA PRO A 125 -5.91 -2.29 -11.30
C PRO A 125 -5.63 -1.01 -12.09
N LEU A 126 -4.37 -0.56 -12.14
CA LEU A 126 -4.00 0.68 -12.82
C LEU A 126 -4.26 0.62 -14.33
N LEU A 127 -4.18 -0.57 -14.93
CA LEU A 127 -4.30 -0.80 -16.37
C LEU A 127 -5.74 -1.11 -16.82
N GLN A 128 -6.64 -1.38 -15.88
CA GLN A 128 -8.01 -1.86 -16.21
C GLN A 128 -8.94 -0.74 -16.66
N ILE A 129 -8.80 0.45 -16.09
CA ILE A 129 -9.69 1.58 -16.33
C ILE A 129 -8.90 2.72 -16.95
N PRO A 130 -9.32 3.25 -18.12
CA PRO A 130 -8.68 4.42 -18.74
C PRO A 130 -8.75 5.66 -17.85
N PHE A 131 -7.76 6.55 -17.99
CA PHE A 131 -7.64 7.80 -17.25
C PHE A 131 -8.93 8.63 -17.29
N GLU A 132 -9.50 8.80 -18.48
CA GLU A 132 -10.70 9.61 -18.71
C GLU A 132 -11.90 9.09 -17.91
N LYS A 133 -12.00 7.76 -17.79
CA LYS A 133 -13.07 7.13 -17.00
C LYS A 133 -12.88 7.35 -15.51
N LYS A 134 -11.64 7.36 -15.02
CA LYS A 134 -11.34 7.68 -13.62
C LYS A 134 -11.71 9.12 -13.31
N VAL A 135 -11.35 10.06 -14.18
CA VAL A 135 -11.73 11.48 -14.04
C VAL A 135 -13.25 11.65 -14.11
N GLN A 136 -13.92 10.95 -15.04
CA GLN A 136 -15.38 11.00 -15.14
C GLN A 136 -16.08 10.52 -13.84
N LEU A 137 -15.59 9.45 -13.23
CA LEU A 137 -16.09 8.96 -11.95
C LEU A 137 -16.01 10.05 -10.87
N LEU A 138 -14.89 10.78 -10.77
CA LEU A 138 -14.71 11.85 -9.80
C LEU A 138 -15.70 13.00 -10.04
N GLN A 139 -15.95 13.34 -11.31
CA GLN A 139 -16.96 14.33 -11.70
C GLN A 139 -18.38 13.89 -11.33
N ASP A 140 -18.71 12.62 -11.59
CA ASP A 140 -20.04 12.06 -11.31
C ASP A 140 -20.31 12.04 -9.80
N ILE A 141 -19.29 11.71 -8.99
CA ILE A 141 -19.36 11.74 -7.52
C ILE A 141 -19.61 13.17 -7.01
N ASP A 142 -18.86 14.17 -7.50
CA ASP A 142 -19.04 15.58 -7.12
C ASP A 142 -20.43 16.09 -7.51
N ALA A 143 -20.86 15.81 -8.75
CA ALA A 143 -22.19 16.21 -9.23
C ALA A 143 -23.32 15.56 -8.42
N TYR A 144 -23.21 14.28 -8.12
CA TYR A 144 -24.20 13.56 -7.32
C TYR A 144 -24.31 14.12 -5.89
N ALA A 145 -23.17 14.38 -5.24
CA ALA A 145 -23.17 14.96 -3.90
C ALA A 145 -23.86 16.33 -3.87
N ARG A 146 -23.55 17.21 -4.85
CA ARG A 146 -24.15 18.55 -4.94
C ARG A 146 -25.64 18.54 -5.26
N GLN A 147 -26.12 17.53 -5.98
CA GLN A 147 -27.58 17.39 -6.29
C GLN A 147 -28.39 16.97 -5.07
N LYS A 148 -27.78 16.41 -4.01
CA LYS A 148 -28.52 15.95 -2.84
C LYS A 148 -29.13 17.08 -2.02
N ASP A 149 -28.39 18.17 -1.84
CA ASP A 149 -28.82 19.26 -0.97
C ASP A 149 -28.07 20.56 -1.34
N SER A 150 -28.78 21.67 -1.35
CA SER A 150 -28.20 23.00 -1.64
C SER A 150 -27.16 23.47 -0.60
N ARG A 151 -27.15 22.85 0.58
CA ARG A 151 -26.15 23.11 1.63
C ARG A 151 -24.79 22.49 1.31
N VAL A 152 -24.68 21.59 0.35
CA VAL A 152 -23.38 21.06 -0.08
C VAL A 152 -22.58 22.16 -0.78
N LYS A 153 -21.46 22.57 -0.16
CA LYS A 153 -20.59 23.65 -0.66
C LYS A 153 -19.34 23.13 -1.33
N GLN A 154 -18.74 22.08 -0.77
CA GLN A 154 -17.52 21.52 -1.30
C GLN A 154 -17.60 19.99 -1.27
N VAL A 155 -17.00 19.38 -2.28
CA VAL A 155 -16.83 17.93 -2.37
C VAL A 155 -15.38 17.64 -2.69
N SER A 156 -14.76 16.77 -1.89
CA SER A 156 -13.42 16.30 -2.11
C SER A 156 -13.42 14.78 -2.32
N VAL A 157 -12.78 14.33 -3.39
CA VAL A 157 -12.70 12.90 -3.71
C VAL A 157 -11.25 12.54 -3.99
N GLN A 158 -10.78 11.46 -3.36
CA GLN A 158 -9.49 10.88 -3.64
C GLN A 158 -9.69 9.47 -4.17
N LEU A 159 -9.01 9.14 -5.26
CA LEU A 159 -8.95 7.80 -5.83
C LEU A 159 -7.50 7.38 -5.92
N ALA A 160 -7.16 6.23 -5.37
CA ALA A 160 -5.80 5.71 -5.37
C ALA A 160 -5.79 4.23 -5.71
N ALA A 161 -4.76 3.80 -6.40
CA ALA A 161 -4.46 2.39 -6.56
C ALA A 161 -2.97 2.13 -6.48
N SER A 162 -2.63 0.92 -6.09
CA SER A 162 -1.28 0.39 -6.21
C SER A 162 -1.31 -1.07 -6.65
N TRP A 163 -0.27 -1.44 -7.37
CA TRP A 163 0.01 -2.82 -7.73
C TRP A 163 1.45 -3.12 -7.32
N LYS A 164 1.61 -4.03 -6.38
CA LYS A 164 2.89 -4.38 -5.78
C LYS A 164 3.21 -5.83 -6.09
N ALA A 165 4.37 -6.08 -6.69
CA ALA A 165 4.95 -7.40 -6.86
C ALA A 165 6.14 -7.56 -5.90
N VAL A 166 6.18 -8.68 -5.20
CA VAL A 166 7.20 -9.02 -4.20
C VAL A 166 7.76 -10.40 -4.50
N GLN A 167 9.06 -10.53 -4.38
CA GLN A 167 9.71 -11.84 -4.39
C GLN A 167 10.72 -11.92 -3.24
N ILE A 168 10.72 -13.03 -2.55
CA ILE A 168 11.68 -13.33 -1.48
C ILE A 168 12.48 -14.56 -1.92
N LEU A 169 13.80 -14.40 -1.95
CA LEU A 169 14.72 -15.47 -2.26
C LEU A 169 15.62 -15.74 -1.04
N ARG A 170 15.57 -16.97 -0.54
CA ARG A 170 16.39 -17.42 0.59
C ARG A 170 17.62 -18.19 0.10
N ALA A 171 18.58 -18.36 0.99
CA ALA A 171 19.73 -19.23 0.70
C ALA A 171 19.23 -20.66 0.36
N GLY A 172 19.86 -21.27 -0.66
CA GLY A 172 19.43 -22.59 -1.15
C GLY A 172 18.32 -22.54 -2.20
N GLY A 173 17.92 -21.34 -2.68
CA GLY A 173 17.02 -21.17 -3.82
C GLY A 173 15.55 -21.25 -3.51
N GLU A 174 15.14 -21.29 -2.23
CA GLU A 174 13.73 -21.19 -1.88
C GLU A 174 13.19 -19.81 -2.28
N LYS A 175 12.17 -19.82 -3.14
CA LYS A 175 11.56 -18.63 -3.73
C LYS A 175 10.09 -18.54 -3.38
N THR A 176 9.69 -17.41 -2.81
CA THR A 176 8.29 -17.07 -2.54
C THR A 176 7.95 -15.78 -3.28
N ALA A 177 6.80 -15.73 -3.95
CA ALA A 177 6.35 -14.57 -4.70
C ALA A 177 4.91 -14.23 -4.37
N ASP A 178 4.59 -12.94 -4.38
CA ASP A 178 3.25 -12.44 -4.16
C ASP A 178 3.00 -11.19 -5.00
N VAL A 179 1.74 -11.03 -5.45
CA VAL A 179 1.29 -9.84 -6.19
C VAL A 179 0.09 -9.26 -5.46
N ARG A 180 0.15 -7.97 -5.13
CA ARG A 180 -0.76 -7.32 -4.19
C ARG A 180 -1.40 -6.09 -4.83
N PRO A 181 -2.58 -6.22 -5.46
CA PRO A 181 -3.37 -5.07 -5.84
C PRO A 181 -3.93 -4.37 -4.60
N LEU A 182 -4.16 -3.08 -4.70
CA LEU A 182 -4.86 -2.30 -3.69
C LEU A 182 -5.54 -1.12 -4.38
N VAL A 183 -6.82 -0.93 -4.09
CA VAL A 183 -7.57 0.26 -4.53
C VAL A 183 -8.20 0.94 -3.33
N ARG A 184 -8.33 2.26 -3.39
CA ARG A 184 -8.95 3.08 -2.35
C ARG A 184 -9.67 4.27 -2.94
N MET A 185 -10.83 4.57 -2.39
CA MET A 185 -11.57 5.81 -2.64
C MET A 185 -11.95 6.45 -1.29
N ASN A 186 -11.77 7.75 -1.21
CA ASN A 186 -12.21 8.56 -0.08
C ASN A 186 -13.12 9.67 -0.61
N VAL A 187 -14.24 9.90 0.06
CA VAL A 187 -15.17 10.97 -0.26
C VAL A 187 -15.38 11.82 0.99
N SER A 188 -15.25 13.13 0.86
CA SER A 188 -15.60 14.11 1.88
C SER A 188 -16.64 15.08 1.31
N VAL A 189 -17.70 15.32 2.06
CA VAL A 189 -18.77 16.26 1.71
C VAL A 189 -18.84 17.33 2.77
N TYR A 190 -18.74 18.60 2.36
CA TYR A 190 -18.83 19.77 3.24
C TYR A 190 -20.19 20.44 3.05
N VAL A 191 -20.87 20.67 4.15
CA VAL A 191 -22.19 21.33 4.17
C VAL A 191 -22.11 22.60 5.02
N GLU A 192 -22.91 23.62 4.64
CA GLU A 192 -23.00 24.89 5.33
C GLU A 192 -24.46 25.21 5.66
N ASP A 193 -24.73 25.64 6.91
CA ASP A 193 -26.06 26.11 7.32
C ASP A 193 -26.30 27.58 6.95
N ALA A 194 -27.51 28.06 7.23
CA ALA A 194 -27.91 29.44 6.98
C ALA A 194 -27.12 30.49 7.79
N ASN A 195 -26.41 30.08 8.84
CA ASN A 195 -25.61 30.93 9.70
C ASN A 195 -24.11 30.93 9.32
N GLY A 196 -23.73 30.18 8.26
CA GLY A 196 -22.35 30.04 7.81
C GLY A 196 -21.53 29.01 8.58
N ARG A 197 -22.17 28.20 9.43
CA ARG A 197 -21.50 27.07 10.06
C ARG A 197 -21.26 25.99 9.03
N MET A 198 -19.99 25.56 8.90
CA MET A 198 -19.57 24.53 7.98
C MET A 198 -19.13 23.28 8.74
N GLU A 199 -19.60 22.12 8.30
CA GLU A 199 -19.23 20.82 8.83
C GLU A 199 -19.01 19.84 7.69
N ASP A 200 -18.25 18.79 7.94
CA ASP A 200 -17.97 17.76 6.96
C ASP A 200 -18.34 16.36 7.44
N GLY A 201 -18.48 15.48 6.48
CA GLY A 201 -18.56 14.05 6.68
C GLY A 201 -17.67 13.32 5.69
N TYR A 202 -17.20 12.16 6.08
CA TYR A 202 -16.21 11.40 5.38
C TYR A 202 -16.60 9.92 5.26
N HIS A 203 -16.34 9.33 4.08
CA HIS A 203 -16.40 7.90 3.91
C HIS A 203 -15.21 7.41 3.10
N GLY A 204 -14.50 6.40 3.63
CA GLY A 204 -13.39 5.74 2.95
C GLY A 204 -13.70 4.28 2.67
N MET A 205 -13.39 3.82 1.46
CA MET A 205 -13.54 2.44 1.04
C MET A 205 -12.35 1.98 0.22
N GLY A 206 -12.12 0.68 0.18
CA GLY A 206 -11.03 0.10 -0.60
C GLY A 206 -10.72 -1.33 -0.17
N GLY A 207 -9.84 -1.96 -0.92
CA GLY A 207 -9.44 -3.34 -0.65
C GLY A 207 -8.48 -3.89 -1.70
N ARG A 208 -8.11 -5.15 -1.52
CA ARG A 208 -7.25 -5.87 -2.46
C ARG A 208 -8.06 -6.51 -3.58
N TYR A 209 -8.63 -5.66 -4.41
CA TYR A 209 -9.45 -6.02 -5.56
C TYR A 209 -9.24 -5.01 -6.70
N SER A 210 -9.93 -5.18 -7.80
CA SER A 210 -9.88 -4.28 -8.95
C SER A 210 -10.73 -3.02 -8.74
N TYR A 211 -10.56 -2.03 -9.61
CA TYR A 211 -11.41 -0.84 -9.61
C TYR A 211 -12.90 -1.10 -9.87
N GLU A 212 -13.26 -2.23 -10.47
CA GLU A 212 -14.67 -2.54 -10.82
C GLU A 212 -15.61 -2.37 -9.64
N SER A 213 -15.19 -2.78 -8.43
CA SER A 213 -16.00 -2.61 -7.22
C SER A 213 -16.25 -1.16 -6.84
N ILE A 214 -15.28 -0.26 -7.11
CA ILE A 214 -15.41 1.17 -6.85
C ILE A 214 -16.26 1.84 -7.94
N PHE A 215 -16.14 1.39 -9.18
CA PHE A 215 -16.88 1.91 -10.33
C PHE A 215 -18.35 1.45 -10.36
N ASP A 216 -18.74 0.48 -9.54
CA ASP A 216 -20.16 0.13 -9.39
C ASP A 216 -20.93 1.32 -8.81
N GLU A 217 -21.99 1.72 -9.52
CA GLU A 217 -22.75 2.94 -9.24
C GLU A 217 -23.39 2.92 -7.83
N ARG A 218 -23.84 1.76 -7.38
CA ARG A 218 -24.43 1.62 -6.04
C ARG A 218 -23.39 1.82 -4.96
N THR A 219 -22.19 1.33 -5.22
CA THR A 219 -21.06 1.37 -4.28
C THR A 219 -20.62 2.80 -4.03
N TRP A 220 -20.26 3.56 -5.07
CA TRP A 220 -19.78 4.92 -4.87
C TRP A 220 -20.89 5.88 -4.43
N LYS A 221 -22.15 5.69 -4.88
CA LYS A 221 -23.29 6.47 -4.37
C LYS A 221 -23.51 6.25 -2.89
N SER A 222 -23.44 5.01 -2.41
CA SER A 222 -23.54 4.71 -0.98
C SER A 222 -22.44 5.39 -0.16
N ALA A 223 -21.22 5.50 -0.70
CA ALA A 223 -20.12 6.22 -0.04
C ALA A 223 -20.42 7.71 0.09
N VAL A 224 -20.95 8.34 -0.97
CA VAL A 224 -21.40 9.74 -0.94
C VAL A 224 -22.53 9.93 0.06
N ASP A 225 -23.52 9.03 0.04
CA ASP A 225 -24.68 9.09 0.94
C ASP A 225 -24.27 9.05 2.40
N GLU A 226 -23.31 8.20 2.74
CA GLU A 226 -22.79 8.08 4.10
C GLU A 226 -21.98 9.32 4.51
N ALA A 227 -21.10 9.82 3.63
CA ALA A 227 -20.35 11.06 3.90
C ALA A 227 -21.33 12.25 4.10
N PHE A 228 -22.32 12.39 3.23
CA PHE A 228 -23.36 13.44 3.35
C PHE A 228 -24.18 13.30 4.64
N ARG A 229 -24.62 12.08 4.98
CA ARG A 229 -25.34 11.82 6.23
C ARG A 229 -24.53 12.26 7.45
N GLN A 230 -23.23 11.93 7.49
CA GLN A 230 -22.33 12.33 8.59
C GLN A 230 -22.20 13.86 8.66
N ALA A 231 -22.03 14.53 7.52
CA ALA A 231 -21.93 15.99 7.48
C ALA A 231 -23.19 16.66 8.08
N LEU A 232 -24.37 16.14 7.75
CA LEU A 232 -25.62 16.66 8.32
C LEU A 232 -25.74 16.41 9.84
N VAL A 233 -25.35 15.22 10.30
CA VAL A 233 -25.35 14.91 11.74
C VAL A 233 -24.38 15.84 12.48
N ASN A 234 -23.21 16.11 11.92
CA ASN A 234 -22.24 17.03 12.50
C ASN A 234 -22.77 18.47 12.52
N LEU A 235 -23.49 18.88 11.46
CA LEU A 235 -24.09 20.21 11.37
C LEU A 235 -25.18 20.44 12.44
N ASP A 236 -25.95 19.41 12.76
CA ASP A 236 -26.99 19.43 13.80
C ASP A 236 -26.44 19.19 15.23
N ALA A 237 -25.15 18.85 15.35
CA ALA A 237 -24.54 18.57 16.65
C ALA A 237 -24.47 19.82 17.52
N VAL A 238 -24.79 19.66 18.80
CA VAL A 238 -24.71 20.69 19.82
C VAL A 238 -23.47 20.50 20.70
N ALA A 239 -22.95 21.60 21.25
CA ALA A 239 -21.83 21.53 22.17
C ALA A 239 -22.16 20.67 23.40
N THR A 240 -21.22 19.83 23.82
CA THR A 240 -21.37 19.05 25.05
C THR A 240 -21.55 19.98 26.26
N PRO A 241 -22.56 19.76 27.13
CA PRO A 241 -22.72 20.56 28.35
C PRO A 241 -21.45 20.54 29.21
N GLU A 242 -21.00 21.69 29.68
CA GLU A 242 -19.76 21.86 30.49
C GLU A 242 -19.66 20.92 31.71
N ARG A 243 -20.80 20.45 32.23
CA ARG A 243 -20.86 19.55 33.39
C ARG A 243 -20.41 18.12 33.14
N LEU A 244 -20.20 17.70 31.89
CA LEU A 244 -19.61 16.40 31.50
C LEU A 244 -18.10 16.47 31.33
N GLY A 245 -17.47 17.58 31.67
CA GLY A 245 -16.01 17.69 31.75
C GLY A 245 -15.46 16.66 32.75
N LEU A 246 -14.83 15.65 32.20
CA LEU A 246 -14.24 14.50 32.88
C LEU A 246 -13.28 14.92 33.99
N ARG A 247 -13.81 15.09 35.22
CA ARG A 247 -12.98 14.94 36.42
C ARG A 247 -12.71 13.45 36.64
N ARG A 248 -11.80 12.85 35.86
CA ARG A 248 -11.07 11.64 36.22
C ARG A 248 -9.58 11.86 35.98
N ARG A 249 -8.92 12.68 36.81
CA ARG A 249 -7.52 12.46 37.13
C ARG A 249 -7.46 11.16 37.93
N ARG A 250 -7.20 10.04 37.30
CA ARG A 250 -6.65 8.88 38.00
C ARG A 250 -5.24 9.28 38.43
N GLN A 251 -5.08 9.55 39.71
CA GLN A 251 -3.77 9.50 40.34
C GLN A 251 -3.28 8.05 40.23
N TRP A 252 -2.19 7.86 39.55
CA TRP A 252 -1.43 6.60 39.64
C TRP A 252 -0.72 6.65 40.99
N PRO A 253 -0.84 5.60 41.83
CA PRO A 253 -0.02 5.51 43.04
C PRO A 253 1.42 5.25 42.59
N HIS A 254 2.32 6.10 43.03
CA HIS A 254 3.74 5.84 42.99
C HIS A 254 4.03 4.69 43.94
N GLY A 255 4.54 3.58 43.42
CA GLY A 255 5.13 2.46 44.13
C GLY A 255 6.36 2.03 43.35
#